data_d0743cd5494c7414fdec1fb11d151a25
#
_entry.id   d0743cd5494c7414fdec1fb11d151a25
#
_cell.length_a   1.000
_cell.length_b   1.000
_cell.length_c   1.000
_cell.angle_alpha   90.00
_cell.angle_beta   90.00
_cell.angle_gamma   90.00
#
_symmetry.space_group_name_H-M   'P 1'
#
loop_
_entity.id
_entity.type
_entity.pdbx_description
1 polymer ?
#
loop_
_entity_poly.entity_id
_entity_poly.type
_entity_poly.pdbx_seq_one_letter_code
_entity_poly.pdbx_strand_id
1 'polypeptide(L)'
;KQISALLLQHINLTFLSVVAAVIIGVPIGILISHFKKANKTVLGIANTIQAIPSMALLGFLIPFLGIGVVPSVFMVVLYSLLPIIKNTFTSIEGINPQMIEAAEGIGLTKLQILFKIQIPMALPIIMAGIRISAVTAVGLMTIAAFVGAGGLGFLVFSGIRTANTNQILAGAIPACILALFIDWTAAIIEKIVVPKGISGNIGKNKVTFLQKLVLLVCFALFTFGIGKTIFERYIATPEKTVTVASKDYTEQIILGNMLAELIENNTDIKVNRKFALGGTKVIFG
;
A
#
# COMPACT_ATOMS: atom_id res chain seq x y z
N LYS A 1 6.69 20.51 -9.49
CA LYS A 1 5.64 19.76 -10.21
C LYS A 1 5.93 18.25 -10.25
N GLN A 2 7.16 17.82 -10.54
CA GLN A 2 7.51 16.38 -10.63
C GLN A 2 7.38 15.67 -9.28
N ILE A 3 7.91 16.24 -8.19
CA ILE A 3 7.83 15.63 -6.83
C ILE A 3 6.37 15.44 -6.39
N SER A 4 5.50 16.43 -6.62
CA SER A 4 4.09 16.33 -6.23
C SER A 4 3.34 15.23 -6.99
N ALA A 5 3.64 15.03 -8.28
CA ALA A 5 3.05 13.95 -9.06
C ALA A 5 3.51 12.56 -8.56
N LEU A 6 4.82 12.41 -8.30
CA LEU A 6 5.39 11.18 -7.74
C LEU A 6 4.88 10.89 -6.31
N LEU A 7 4.68 11.93 -5.50
CA LEU A 7 4.09 11.80 -4.17
C LEU A 7 2.65 11.29 -4.24
N LEU A 8 1.81 11.89 -5.09
CA LEU A 8 0.42 11.45 -5.29
C LEU A 8 0.36 9.99 -5.79
N GLN A 9 1.21 9.64 -6.76
CA GLN A 9 1.31 8.27 -7.24
C GLN A 9 1.69 7.31 -6.11
N HIS A 10 2.69 7.68 -5.28
CA HIS A 10 3.12 6.86 -4.16
C HIS A 10 2.00 6.65 -3.13
N ILE A 11 1.27 7.72 -2.78
CA ILE A 11 0.13 7.65 -1.87
C ILE A 11 -0.96 6.72 -2.43
N ASN A 12 -1.34 6.87 -3.69
CA ASN A 12 -2.39 6.08 -4.31
C ASN A 12 -2.04 4.59 -4.33
N LEU A 13 -0.81 4.24 -4.72
CA LEU A 13 -0.38 2.85 -4.79
C LEU A 13 -0.27 2.20 -3.40
N THR A 14 0.29 2.93 -2.43
CA THR A 14 0.38 2.47 -1.05
C THR A 14 -1.00 2.24 -0.45
N PHE A 15 -1.90 3.19 -0.60
CA PHE A 15 -3.26 3.09 -0.07
C PHE A 15 -4.04 1.95 -0.72
N LEU A 16 -3.99 1.81 -2.04
CA LEU A 16 -4.64 0.71 -2.76
C LEU A 16 -4.16 -0.64 -2.22
N SER A 17 -2.85 -0.79 -2.02
CA SER A 17 -2.25 -2.01 -1.50
C SER A 17 -2.71 -2.32 -0.08
N VAL A 18 -2.71 -1.31 0.80
CA VAL A 18 -3.11 -1.48 2.20
C VAL A 18 -4.60 -1.79 2.31
N VAL A 19 -5.46 -1.11 1.57
CA VAL A 19 -6.91 -1.39 1.55
C VAL A 19 -7.17 -2.81 1.06
N ALA A 20 -6.52 -3.24 -0.01
CA ALA A 20 -6.65 -4.62 -0.48
C ALA A 20 -6.19 -5.63 0.58
N ALA A 21 -5.07 -5.35 1.25
CA ALA A 21 -4.57 -6.21 2.32
C ALA A 21 -5.52 -6.25 3.54
N VAL A 22 -6.18 -5.16 3.90
CA VAL A 22 -7.18 -5.10 4.97
C VAL A 22 -8.42 -5.93 4.60
N ILE A 23 -8.94 -5.73 3.39
CA ILE A 23 -10.14 -6.46 2.89
C ILE A 23 -9.90 -7.97 2.87
N ILE A 24 -8.69 -8.41 2.58
CA ILE A 24 -8.33 -9.83 2.55
C ILE A 24 -7.90 -10.32 3.95
N GLY A 25 -7.02 -9.57 4.61
CA GLY A 25 -6.33 -10.01 5.82
C GLY A 25 -7.22 -10.06 7.06
N VAL A 26 -8.11 -9.08 7.24
CA VAL A 26 -9.02 -9.08 8.40
C VAL A 26 -10.00 -10.26 8.35
N PRO A 27 -10.70 -10.52 7.23
CA PRO A 27 -11.56 -11.72 7.15
C PRO A 27 -10.80 -13.04 7.33
N ILE A 28 -9.60 -13.17 6.77
CA ILE A 28 -8.76 -14.36 6.97
C ILE A 28 -8.38 -14.51 8.44
N GLY A 29 -7.96 -13.43 9.11
CA GLY A 29 -7.63 -13.44 10.54
C GLY A 29 -8.81 -13.87 11.42
N ILE A 30 -10.03 -13.36 11.11
CA ILE A 30 -11.26 -13.78 11.78
C ILE A 30 -11.55 -15.26 11.48
N LEU A 31 -11.42 -15.70 10.24
CA LEU A 31 -11.72 -17.07 9.85
C LEU A 31 -10.83 -18.08 10.58
N ILE A 32 -9.51 -17.84 10.62
CA ILE A 32 -8.57 -18.74 11.27
C ILE A 32 -8.68 -18.75 12.80
N SER A 33 -9.27 -17.73 13.42
CA SER A 33 -9.56 -17.74 14.87
C SER A 33 -10.67 -18.73 15.22
N HIS A 34 -11.57 -19.03 14.27
CA HIS A 34 -12.64 -20.01 14.45
C HIS A 34 -12.23 -21.41 13.96
N PHE A 35 -11.31 -21.52 12.99
CA PHE A 35 -10.82 -22.78 12.43
C PHE A 35 -9.39 -23.11 12.91
N LYS A 36 -9.27 -23.61 14.16
CA LYS A 36 -7.95 -23.90 14.80
C LYS A 36 -7.00 -24.76 13.96
N LYS A 37 -7.52 -25.63 13.09
CA LYS A 37 -6.71 -26.49 12.20
C LYS A 37 -6.01 -25.68 11.09
N ALA A 38 -6.58 -24.55 10.66
CA ALA A 38 -6.06 -23.73 9.57
C ALA A 38 -5.04 -22.68 10.06
N ASN A 39 -5.04 -22.33 11.36
CA ASN A 39 -4.25 -21.19 11.85
C ASN A 39 -2.73 -21.38 11.62
N LYS A 40 -2.19 -22.56 11.96
CA LYS A 40 -0.76 -22.88 11.79
C LYS A 40 -0.33 -22.80 10.32
N THR A 41 -1.17 -23.31 9.41
CA THR A 41 -0.88 -23.33 7.97
C THR A 41 -0.92 -21.92 7.39
N VAL A 42 -1.98 -21.15 7.67
CA VAL A 42 -2.15 -19.79 7.14
C VAL A 42 -1.07 -18.85 7.67
N LEU A 43 -0.83 -18.87 8.98
CA LEU A 43 0.25 -18.07 9.58
C LEU A 43 1.63 -18.54 9.12
N GLY A 44 1.84 -19.84 8.91
CA GLY A 44 3.06 -20.40 8.36
C GLY A 44 3.34 -19.88 6.95
N ILE A 45 2.35 -19.91 6.05
CA ILE A 45 2.45 -19.37 4.69
C ILE A 45 2.77 -17.88 4.73
N ALA A 46 2.02 -17.11 5.52
CA ALA A 46 2.22 -15.66 5.62
C ALA A 46 3.61 -15.31 6.17
N ASN A 47 4.10 -16.03 7.18
CA ASN A 47 5.47 -15.90 7.71
C ASN A 47 6.52 -16.23 6.64
N THR A 48 6.31 -17.30 5.86
CA THR A 48 7.22 -17.67 4.78
C THR A 48 7.31 -16.59 3.71
N ILE A 49 6.18 -16.02 3.30
CA ILE A 49 6.14 -14.90 2.34
C ILE A 49 6.95 -13.71 2.87
N GLN A 50 6.77 -13.36 4.14
CA GLN A 50 7.48 -12.21 4.74
C GLN A 50 8.98 -12.47 4.94
N ALA A 51 9.41 -13.71 5.01
CA ALA A 51 10.82 -14.08 5.09
C ALA A 51 11.56 -13.95 3.74
N ILE A 52 10.84 -13.96 2.61
CA ILE A 52 11.43 -13.75 1.29
C ILE A 52 11.90 -12.29 1.17
N PRO A 53 13.12 -11.99 0.73
CA PRO A 53 13.52 -10.61 0.45
C PRO A 53 12.58 -9.94 -0.56
N SER A 54 12.11 -8.71 -0.28
CA SER A 54 11.10 -8.03 -1.11
C SER A 54 11.52 -7.86 -2.58
N MET A 55 12.80 -7.56 -2.83
CA MET A 55 13.34 -7.48 -4.19
C MET A 55 13.36 -8.84 -4.91
N ALA A 56 13.61 -9.92 -4.17
CA ALA A 56 13.58 -11.27 -4.74
C ALA A 56 12.14 -11.67 -5.11
N LEU A 57 11.18 -11.34 -4.23
CA LEU A 57 9.75 -11.57 -4.53
C LEU A 57 9.29 -10.76 -5.75
N LEU A 58 9.70 -9.49 -5.87
CA LEU A 58 9.43 -8.71 -7.08
C LEU A 58 9.99 -9.37 -8.33
N GLY A 59 11.26 -9.79 -8.30
CA GLY A 59 11.88 -10.50 -9.42
C GLY A 59 11.14 -11.78 -9.81
N PHE A 60 10.64 -12.52 -8.82
CA PHE A 60 9.84 -13.72 -9.04
C PHE A 60 8.47 -13.42 -9.66
N LEU A 61 7.85 -12.29 -9.32
CA LEU A 61 6.53 -11.91 -9.85
C LEU A 61 6.56 -11.38 -11.28
N ILE A 62 7.68 -10.83 -11.76
CA ILE A 62 7.81 -10.24 -13.10
C ILE A 62 7.39 -11.20 -14.23
N PRO A 63 7.83 -12.46 -14.28
CA PRO A 63 7.45 -13.38 -15.34
C PRO A 63 5.94 -13.65 -15.43
N PHE A 64 5.22 -13.50 -14.31
CA PHE A 64 3.78 -13.79 -14.23
C PHE A 64 2.91 -12.55 -14.37
N LEU A 65 3.34 -11.42 -13.83
CA LEU A 65 2.53 -10.20 -13.72
C LEU A 65 3.09 -9.04 -14.56
N GLY A 66 4.21 -9.25 -15.25
CA GLY A 66 4.89 -8.20 -16.00
C GLY A 66 5.64 -7.22 -15.10
N ILE A 67 5.99 -6.05 -15.68
CA ILE A 67 6.76 -4.99 -15.02
C ILE A 67 5.85 -3.83 -14.66
N GLY A 68 6.13 -3.14 -13.55
CA GLY A 68 5.48 -1.89 -13.18
C GLY A 68 4.55 -2.01 -11.97
N VAL A 69 3.37 -1.42 -12.06
CA VAL A 69 2.45 -1.22 -10.92
C VAL A 69 1.87 -2.53 -10.40
N VAL A 70 1.50 -3.46 -11.28
CA VAL A 70 0.77 -4.68 -10.89
C VAL A 70 1.58 -5.57 -9.95
N PRO A 71 2.80 -6.04 -10.31
CA PRO A 71 3.61 -6.86 -9.40
C PRO A 71 3.98 -6.11 -8.13
N SER A 72 4.14 -4.78 -8.20
CA SER A 72 4.47 -3.94 -7.07
C SER A 72 3.35 -3.88 -6.03
N VAL A 73 2.13 -3.61 -6.46
CA VAL A 73 0.94 -3.62 -5.59
C VAL A 73 0.75 -5.02 -5.00
N PHE A 74 0.88 -6.07 -5.81
CA PHE A 74 0.73 -7.45 -5.35
C PHE A 74 1.74 -7.81 -4.27
N MET A 75 3.03 -7.45 -4.46
CA MET A 75 4.07 -7.62 -3.44
C MET A 75 3.70 -6.90 -2.15
N VAL A 76 3.34 -5.61 -2.22
CA VAL A 76 3.00 -4.83 -1.02
C VAL A 76 1.79 -5.42 -0.30
N VAL A 77 0.77 -5.90 -1.01
CA VAL A 77 -0.37 -6.61 -0.43
C VAL A 77 0.10 -7.85 0.33
N LEU A 78 0.92 -8.71 -0.29
CA LEU A 78 1.40 -9.94 0.34
C LEU A 78 2.16 -9.67 1.65
N TYR A 79 3.05 -8.66 1.66
CA TYR A 79 3.79 -8.30 2.88
C TYR A 79 2.91 -7.67 3.96
N SER A 80 1.86 -6.96 3.55
CA SER A 80 0.91 -6.33 4.48
C SER A 80 -0.04 -7.34 5.13
N LEU A 81 -0.25 -8.51 4.49
CA LEU A 81 -1.18 -9.52 4.99
C LEU A 81 -0.76 -10.10 6.35
N LEU A 82 0.53 -10.40 6.56
CA LEU A 82 0.95 -11.06 7.80
C LEU A 82 0.66 -10.25 9.06
N PRO A 83 1.06 -8.95 9.17
CA PRO A 83 0.74 -8.16 10.36
C PRO A 83 -0.77 -8.06 10.59
N ILE A 84 -1.57 -7.91 9.53
CA ILE A 84 -3.02 -7.78 9.62
C ILE A 84 -3.65 -9.09 10.08
N ILE A 85 -3.34 -10.21 9.42
CA ILE A 85 -3.88 -11.54 9.76
C ILE A 85 -3.49 -11.93 11.19
N LYS A 86 -2.19 -11.78 11.53
CA LYS A 86 -1.66 -12.18 12.83
C LYS A 86 -2.29 -11.36 13.96
N ASN A 87 -2.36 -10.03 13.84
CA ASN A 87 -2.95 -9.20 14.87
C ASN A 87 -4.46 -9.44 15.00
N THR A 88 -5.18 -9.63 13.89
CA THR A 88 -6.60 -9.97 13.91
C THR A 88 -6.83 -11.31 14.61
N PHE A 89 -6.09 -12.34 14.24
CA PHE A 89 -6.16 -13.66 14.85
C PHE A 89 -5.86 -13.61 16.36
N THR A 90 -4.71 -13.04 16.72
CA THR A 90 -4.27 -13.00 18.13
C THR A 90 -5.21 -12.18 19.01
N SER A 91 -5.80 -11.11 18.48
CA SER A 91 -6.74 -10.27 19.25
C SER A 91 -8.06 -10.98 19.54
N ILE A 92 -8.57 -11.78 18.60
CA ILE A 92 -9.81 -12.51 18.80
C ILE A 92 -9.56 -13.72 19.70
N GLU A 93 -8.48 -14.46 19.51
CA GLU A 93 -8.11 -15.61 20.36
C GLU A 93 -7.79 -15.20 21.80
N GLY A 94 -7.26 -13.99 22.00
CA GLY A 94 -6.94 -13.44 23.32
C GLY A 94 -8.14 -12.94 24.14
N ILE A 95 -9.36 -13.00 23.62
CA ILE A 95 -10.57 -12.61 24.38
C ILE A 95 -10.85 -13.67 25.45
N ASN A 96 -11.13 -13.18 26.68
CA ASN A 96 -11.41 -14.05 27.81
C ASN A 96 -12.57 -15.00 27.51
N PRO A 97 -12.38 -16.33 27.59
CA PRO A 97 -13.43 -17.32 27.32
C PRO A 97 -14.70 -17.12 28.18
N GLN A 98 -14.55 -16.68 29.42
CA GLN A 98 -15.68 -16.41 30.33
C GLN A 98 -16.62 -15.34 29.76
N MET A 99 -16.12 -14.37 29.00
CA MET A 99 -16.96 -13.37 28.34
C MET A 99 -17.78 -13.98 27.22
N ILE A 100 -17.22 -14.94 26.51
CA ILE A 100 -17.91 -15.66 25.43
C ILE A 100 -18.99 -16.56 26.03
N GLU A 101 -18.67 -17.31 27.08
CA GLU A 101 -19.62 -18.16 27.82
C GLU A 101 -20.77 -17.33 28.39
N ALA A 102 -20.50 -16.19 29.01
CA ALA A 102 -21.53 -15.28 29.52
C ALA A 102 -22.47 -14.78 28.39
N ALA A 103 -21.87 -14.46 27.24
CA ALA A 103 -22.64 -14.01 26.07
C ALA A 103 -23.54 -15.15 25.51
N GLU A 104 -23.04 -16.37 25.48
CA GLU A 104 -23.83 -17.54 25.11
C GLU A 104 -24.95 -17.80 26.14
N GLY A 105 -24.63 -17.66 27.44
CA GLY A 105 -25.61 -17.83 28.52
C GLY A 105 -26.82 -16.88 28.47
N ILE A 106 -26.64 -15.66 27.97
CA ILE A 106 -27.71 -14.69 27.73
C ILE A 106 -28.40 -14.88 26.36
N GLY A 107 -28.04 -15.92 25.60
CA GLY A 107 -28.70 -16.30 24.36
C GLY A 107 -28.19 -15.61 23.09
N LEU A 108 -26.99 -15.00 23.07
CA LEU A 108 -26.42 -14.43 21.85
C LEU A 108 -26.00 -15.55 20.89
N THR A 109 -26.33 -15.37 19.62
CA THR A 109 -25.84 -16.24 18.55
C THR A 109 -24.36 -16.03 18.27
N LYS A 110 -23.66 -17.00 17.66
CA LYS A 110 -22.24 -16.91 17.30
C LYS A 110 -21.92 -15.66 16.47
N LEU A 111 -22.77 -15.28 15.53
CA LEU A 111 -22.59 -14.06 14.75
C LEU A 111 -22.77 -12.79 15.59
N GLN A 112 -23.74 -12.80 16.54
CA GLN A 112 -23.89 -11.66 17.45
C GLN A 112 -22.69 -11.52 18.39
N ILE A 113 -22.14 -12.62 18.87
CA ILE A 113 -20.91 -12.62 19.68
C ILE A 113 -19.75 -12.07 18.87
N LEU A 114 -19.59 -12.53 17.62
CA LEU A 114 -18.52 -12.02 16.73
C LEU A 114 -18.62 -10.51 16.53
N PHE A 115 -19.78 -10.01 16.10
CA PHE A 115 -19.90 -8.60 15.71
C PHE A 115 -20.12 -7.64 16.89
N LYS A 116 -20.76 -8.09 17.99
CA LYS A 116 -21.06 -7.21 19.14
C LYS A 116 -20.00 -7.27 20.25
N ILE A 117 -19.19 -8.34 20.31
CA ILE A 117 -18.23 -8.55 21.39
C ILE A 117 -16.81 -8.72 20.83
N GLN A 118 -16.57 -9.75 20.00
CA GLN A 118 -15.20 -10.10 19.59
C GLN A 118 -14.58 -9.02 18.73
N ILE A 119 -15.22 -8.58 17.64
CA ILE A 119 -14.66 -7.55 16.76
C ILE A 119 -14.45 -6.23 17.49
N PRO A 120 -15.43 -5.66 18.23
CA PRO A 120 -15.20 -4.43 18.97
C PRO A 120 -14.04 -4.51 19.95
N MET A 121 -13.90 -5.62 20.68
CA MET A 121 -12.80 -5.83 21.62
C MET A 121 -11.46 -6.04 20.94
N ALA A 122 -11.43 -6.66 19.77
CA ALA A 122 -10.23 -6.92 18.98
C ALA A 122 -9.75 -5.67 18.22
N LEU A 123 -10.62 -4.69 17.97
CA LEU A 123 -10.33 -3.51 17.15
C LEU A 123 -9.02 -2.79 17.46
N PRO A 124 -8.63 -2.53 18.72
CA PRO A 124 -7.36 -1.86 19.01
C PRO A 124 -6.14 -2.60 18.43
N ILE A 125 -6.11 -3.92 18.57
CA ILE A 125 -5.00 -4.75 18.11
C ILE A 125 -5.08 -4.95 16.59
N ILE A 126 -6.28 -5.07 16.01
CA ILE A 126 -6.48 -5.10 14.55
C ILE A 126 -5.94 -3.80 13.94
N MET A 127 -6.29 -2.64 14.52
CA MET A 127 -5.81 -1.35 14.04
C MET A 127 -4.30 -1.20 14.17
N ALA A 128 -3.68 -1.75 15.23
CA ALA A 128 -2.23 -1.80 15.34
C ALA A 128 -1.59 -2.60 14.19
N GLY A 129 -2.17 -3.75 13.79
CA GLY A 129 -1.72 -4.52 12.65
C GLY A 129 -1.85 -3.76 11.33
N ILE A 130 -2.97 -3.09 11.10
CA ILE A 130 -3.19 -2.23 9.92
C ILE A 130 -2.17 -1.09 9.88
N ARG A 131 -1.92 -0.44 11.01
CA ARG A 131 -0.96 0.66 11.15
C ARG A 131 0.47 0.22 10.80
N ILE A 132 0.93 -0.91 11.34
CA ILE A 132 2.23 -1.50 11.02
C ILE A 132 2.32 -1.77 9.51
N SER A 133 1.30 -2.38 8.92
CA SER A 133 1.26 -2.67 7.49
C SER A 133 1.28 -1.40 6.64
N ALA A 134 0.54 -0.36 7.02
CA ALA A 134 0.46 0.89 6.27
C ALA A 134 1.81 1.63 6.24
N VAL A 135 2.50 1.70 7.37
CA VAL A 135 3.84 2.32 7.46
C VAL A 135 4.86 1.51 6.65
N THR A 136 4.85 0.19 6.81
CA THR A 136 5.76 -0.70 6.07
C THR A 136 5.52 -0.64 4.56
N ALA A 137 4.27 -0.50 4.13
CA ALA A 137 3.88 -0.39 2.72
C ALA A 137 4.51 0.83 2.03
N VAL A 138 4.73 1.96 2.72
CA VAL A 138 5.45 3.12 2.17
C VAL A 138 6.87 2.74 1.79
N GLY A 139 7.58 2.06 2.68
CA GLY A 139 8.95 1.60 2.42
C GLY A 139 9.02 0.59 1.27
N LEU A 140 8.11 -0.40 1.26
CA LEU A 140 8.03 -1.41 0.20
C LEU A 140 7.68 -0.78 -1.16
N MET A 141 6.78 0.19 -1.19
CA MET A 141 6.44 0.91 -2.43
C MET A 141 7.61 1.75 -2.94
N THR A 142 8.51 2.23 -2.05
CA THR A 142 9.77 2.86 -2.48
C THR A 142 10.64 1.85 -3.23
N ILE A 143 10.77 0.61 -2.72
CA ILE A 143 11.52 -0.47 -3.38
C ILE A 143 10.88 -0.86 -4.72
N ALA A 144 9.55 -0.85 -4.80
CA ALA A 144 8.79 -1.18 -6.00
C ALA A 144 9.10 -0.28 -7.21
N ALA A 145 9.61 0.93 -6.97
CA ALA A 145 10.08 1.81 -8.04
C ALA A 145 11.22 1.21 -8.87
N PHE A 146 11.97 0.24 -8.31
CA PHE A 146 13.03 -0.48 -9.03
C PHE A 146 12.49 -1.25 -10.25
N VAL A 147 11.26 -1.73 -10.19
CA VAL A 147 10.58 -2.43 -11.31
C VAL A 147 9.61 -1.53 -12.07
N GLY A 148 9.77 -0.21 -11.98
CA GLY A 148 9.00 0.74 -12.76
C GLY A 148 7.62 1.08 -12.20
N ALA A 149 7.35 0.84 -10.91
CA ALA A 149 6.10 1.26 -10.27
C ALA A 149 5.95 2.77 -10.15
N GLY A 150 7.05 3.52 -10.26
CA GLY A 150 7.06 4.97 -10.08
C GLY A 150 7.07 5.40 -8.60
N GLY A 151 6.36 6.50 -8.29
CA GLY A 151 6.34 7.05 -6.95
C GLY A 151 7.66 7.69 -6.51
N LEU A 152 7.78 8.02 -5.22
CA LEU A 152 8.97 8.69 -4.67
C LEU A 152 10.26 7.84 -4.79
N GLY A 153 10.11 6.53 -4.81
CA GLY A 153 11.23 5.62 -5.01
C GLY A 153 11.98 5.82 -6.32
N PHE A 154 11.30 6.32 -7.36
CA PHE A 154 11.95 6.67 -8.62
C PHE A 154 13.08 7.69 -8.43
N LEU A 155 12.87 8.72 -7.62
CA LEU A 155 13.91 9.72 -7.32
C LEU A 155 15.07 9.11 -6.54
N VAL A 156 14.76 8.25 -5.56
CA VAL A 156 15.79 7.57 -4.75
C VAL A 156 16.69 6.69 -5.63
N PHE A 157 16.11 5.80 -6.44
CA PHE A 157 16.89 4.90 -7.29
C PHE A 157 17.61 5.61 -8.41
N SER A 158 17.00 6.62 -9.02
CA SER A 158 17.66 7.47 -10.03
C SER A 158 18.86 8.21 -9.42
N GLY A 159 18.69 8.76 -8.21
CA GLY A 159 19.78 9.44 -7.52
C GLY A 159 20.92 8.49 -7.11
N ILE A 160 20.61 7.24 -6.73
CA ILE A 160 21.63 6.21 -6.46
C ILE A 160 22.43 5.89 -7.71
N ARG A 161 21.78 5.72 -8.86
CA ARG A 161 22.46 5.41 -10.14
C ARG A 161 23.35 6.53 -10.63
N THR A 162 22.92 7.79 -10.43
CA THR A 162 23.66 8.98 -10.86
C THR A 162 24.60 9.51 -9.78
N ALA A 163 24.74 8.83 -8.64
CA ALA A 163 25.46 9.28 -7.45
C ALA A 163 25.08 10.72 -7.01
N ASN A 164 23.80 11.08 -7.20
CA ASN A 164 23.28 12.41 -6.89
C ASN A 164 22.53 12.40 -5.55
N THR A 165 23.22 12.81 -4.49
CA THR A 165 22.68 12.86 -3.13
C THR A 165 21.44 13.76 -3.02
N ASN A 166 21.39 14.88 -3.72
CA ASN A 166 20.25 15.78 -3.68
C ASN A 166 18.99 15.12 -4.24
N GLN A 167 19.12 14.31 -5.28
CA GLN A 167 18.01 13.57 -5.87
C GLN A 167 17.54 12.42 -4.94
N ILE A 168 18.47 11.74 -4.27
CA ILE A 168 18.15 10.72 -3.24
C ILE A 168 17.33 11.37 -2.13
N LEU A 169 17.80 12.50 -1.58
CA LEU A 169 17.11 13.21 -0.50
C LEU A 169 15.75 13.75 -0.95
N ALA A 170 15.63 14.23 -2.18
CA ALA A 170 14.35 14.70 -2.74
C ALA A 170 13.28 13.60 -2.83
N GLY A 171 13.67 12.33 -2.90
CA GLY A 171 12.77 11.19 -2.82
C GLY A 171 12.58 10.65 -1.40
N ALA A 172 13.68 10.52 -0.64
CA ALA A 172 13.68 9.89 0.67
C ALA A 172 12.99 10.74 1.74
N ILE A 173 13.25 12.05 1.80
CA ILE A 173 12.65 12.94 2.80
C ILE A 173 11.12 12.96 2.69
N PRO A 174 10.51 13.20 1.50
CA PRO A 174 9.05 13.13 1.38
C PRO A 174 8.48 11.74 1.69
N ALA A 175 9.20 10.66 1.38
CA ALA A 175 8.76 9.31 1.71
C ALA A 175 8.73 9.08 3.24
N CYS A 176 9.75 9.54 3.98
CA CYS A 176 9.76 9.49 5.44
C CYS A 176 8.63 10.32 6.05
N ILE A 177 8.42 11.55 5.56
CA ILE A 177 7.32 12.41 6.02
C ILE A 177 5.98 11.73 5.75
N LEU A 178 5.80 11.11 4.58
CA LEU A 178 4.60 10.36 4.23
C LEU A 178 4.36 9.19 5.19
N ALA A 179 5.39 8.42 5.53
CA ALA A 179 5.27 7.31 6.47
C ALA A 179 4.80 7.78 7.85
N LEU A 180 5.39 8.87 8.37
CA LEU A 180 4.97 9.49 9.65
C LEU A 180 3.55 10.04 9.57
N PHE A 181 3.17 10.63 8.44
CA PHE A 181 1.81 11.15 8.23
C PHE A 181 0.78 10.02 8.17
N ILE A 182 1.09 8.92 7.51
CA ILE A 182 0.23 7.72 7.46
C ILE A 182 0.11 7.11 8.87
N ASP A 183 1.18 7.01 9.63
CA ASP A 183 1.15 6.54 11.01
C ASP A 183 0.25 7.40 11.90
N TRP A 184 0.39 8.72 11.81
CA TRP A 184 -0.42 9.67 12.55
C TRP A 184 -1.90 9.61 12.14
N THR A 185 -2.21 9.53 10.84
CA THR A 185 -3.61 9.41 10.36
C THR A 185 -4.23 8.09 10.79
N ALA A 186 -3.50 6.99 10.73
CA ALA A 186 -3.96 5.68 11.22
C ALA A 186 -4.25 5.71 12.73
N ALA A 187 -3.42 6.39 13.53
CA ALA A 187 -3.67 6.58 14.97
C ALA A 187 -4.94 7.40 15.24
N ILE A 188 -5.29 8.35 14.39
CA ILE A 188 -6.55 9.11 14.53
C ILE A 188 -7.74 8.22 14.16
N ILE A 189 -7.65 7.44 13.07
CA ILE A 189 -8.68 6.49 12.66
C ILE A 189 -8.93 5.49 13.78
N GLU A 190 -7.88 4.94 14.38
CA GLU A 190 -7.95 4.05 15.54
C GLU A 190 -8.79 4.67 16.68
N LYS A 191 -8.50 5.92 17.05
CA LYS A 191 -9.26 6.64 18.11
C LYS A 191 -10.74 6.86 17.79
N ILE A 192 -11.10 6.90 16.50
CA ILE A 192 -12.49 7.07 16.05
C ILE A 192 -13.22 5.74 16.03
N VAL A 193 -12.56 4.68 15.56
CA VAL A 193 -13.17 3.37 15.30
C VAL A 193 -13.25 2.53 16.56
N VAL A 194 -12.25 2.63 17.45
CA VAL A 194 -12.23 1.87 18.72
C VAL A 194 -13.29 2.40 19.70
N PRO A 195 -14.20 1.55 20.22
CA PRO A 195 -15.23 1.97 21.15
C PRO A 195 -14.63 2.51 22.46
N LYS A 196 -15.25 3.57 22.99
CA LYS A 196 -14.87 4.15 24.28
C LYS A 196 -15.15 3.12 25.38
N GLY A 197 -14.16 2.82 26.18
CA GLY A 197 -14.23 1.83 27.28
C GLY A 197 -13.40 0.58 27.06
N ILE A 198 -13.03 0.27 25.80
CA ILE A 198 -12.13 -0.85 25.49
C ILE A 198 -10.67 -0.38 25.42
N SER A 199 -10.45 0.85 24.98
CA SER A 199 -9.14 1.48 25.06
C SER A 199 -8.83 1.82 26.51
N GLY A 200 -7.85 1.13 27.11
CA GLY A 200 -7.41 1.35 28.51
C GLY A 200 -6.89 2.77 28.83
N ASN A 201 -6.93 3.65 27.88
CA ASN A 201 -6.60 5.07 28.04
C ASN A 201 -7.87 5.86 28.31
N ILE A 202 -8.21 5.99 29.62
CA ILE A 202 -9.31 6.84 30.12
C ILE A 202 -9.02 8.35 29.88
N GLY A 203 -8.03 8.67 29.07
CA GLY A 203 -7.67 10.04 28.69
C GLY A 203 -8.70 10.65 27.73
N LYS A 204 -9.28 11.77 28.14
CA LYS A 204 -10.24 12.67 27.45
C LYS A 204 -9.80 13.22 26.08
N ASN A 205 -9.07 12.49 25.26
CA ASN A 205 -8.68 12.99 23.94
C ASN A 205 -9.85 12.81 22.97
N LYS A 206 -10.81 13.74 23.05
CA LYS A 206 -11.77 13.97 21.95
C LYS A 206 -10.96 14.24 20.69
N VAL A 207 -11.25 13.52 19.62
CA VAL A 207 -10.70 13.84 18.30
C VAL A 207 -11.05 15.29 18.00
N THR A 208 -10.03 16.13 17.88
CA THR A 208 -10.19 17.56 17.66
C THR A 208 -10.86 17.80 16.30
N PHE A 209 -11.63 18.87 16.16
CA PHE A 209 -12.25 19.24 14.88
C PHE A 209 -11.22 19.28 13.73
N LEU A 210 -10.02 19.80 14.02
CA LEU A 210 -8.91 19.85 13.06
C LEU A 210 -8.50 18.45 12.58
N GLN A 211 -8.45 17.45 13.47
CA GLN A 211 -8.11 16.05 13.11
C GLN A 211 -9.16 15.41 12.21
N LYS A 212 -10.46 15.68 12.47
CA LYS A 212 -11.55 15.23 11.59
C LYS A 212 -11.48 15.92 10.22
N LEU A 213 -11.16 17.21 10.20
CA LEU A 213 -10.99 17.97 8.96
C LEU A 213 -9.84 17.41 8.13
N VAL A 214 -8.69 17.12 8.75
CA VAL A 214 -7.53 16.51 8.05
C VAL A 214 -7.91 15.16 7.46
N LEU A 215 -8.59 14.28 8.20
CA LEU A 215 -9.07 13.00 7.68
C LEU A 215 -10.01 13.17 6.48
N LEU A 216 -10.93 14.14 6.57
CA LEU A 216 -11.87 14.44 5.49
C LEU A 216 -11.12 14.94 4.23
N VAL A 217 -10.13 15.82 4.41
CA VAL A 217 -9.30 16.30 3.30
C VAL A 217 -8.46 15.15 2.70
N CYS A 218 -7.86 14.30 3.53
CA CYS A 218 -7.12 13.11 3.05
C CYS A 218 -8.03 12.17 2.24
N PHE A 219 -9.24 11.92 2.73
CA PHE A 219 -10.23 11.08 2.04
C PHE A 219 -10.69 11.72 0.72
N ALA A 220 -10.91 13.03 0.71
CA ALA A 220 -11.29 13.78 -0.50
C ALA A 220 -10.17 13.77 -1.55
N LEU A 221 -8.92 14.02 -1.15
CA LEU A 221 -7.75 13.94 -2.05
C LEU A 221 -7.58 12.54 -2.64
N PHE A 222 -7.84 11.53 -1.82
CA PHE A 222 -7.75 10.14 -2.24
C PHE A 222 -8.86 9.76 -3.25
N THR A 223 -10.12 10.10 -2.94
CA THR A 223 -11.24 9.86 -3.87
C THR A 223 -11.07 10.62 -5.18
N PHE A 224 -10.54 11.85 -5.11
CA PHE A 224 -10.21 12.64 -6.29
C PHE A 224 -9.09 11.99 -7.12
N GLY A 225 -8.02 11.49 -6.46
CA GLY A 225 -6.92 10.79 -7.13
C GLY A 225 -7.36 9.52 -7.84
N ILE A 226 -8.16 8.69 -7.18
CA ILE A 226 -8.75 7.48 -7.80
C ILE A 226 -9.73 7.86 -8.92
N GLY A 227 -10.61 8.82 -8.68
CA GLY A 227 -11.58 9.28 -9.67
C GLY A 227 -10.90 9.76 -10.95
N LYS A 228 -9.81 10.53 -10.81
CA LYS A 228 -9.00 10.98 -11.94
C LYS A 228 -8.36 9.82 -12.69
N THR A 229 -7.77 8.86 -11.98
CA THR A 229 -7.12 7.69 -12.59
C THR A 229 -8.13 6.80 -13.33
N ILE A 230 -9.32 6.59 -12.75
CA ILE A 230 -10.41 5.85 -13.39
C ILE A 230 -10.94 6.61 -14.60
N PHE A 231 -11.16 7.92 -14.47
CA PHE A 231 -11.63 8.78 -15.55
C PHE A 231 -10.67 8.75 -16.77
N GLU A 232 -9.36 8.94 -16.51
CA GLU A 232 -8.34 8.90 -17.55
C GLU A 232 -8.24 7.51 -18.23
N ARG A 233 -8.49 6.43 -17.48
CA ARG A 233 -8.34 5.06 -18.00
C ARG A 233 -9.58 4.55 -18.74
N TYR A 234 -10.79 4.98 -18.36
CA TYR A 234 -12.05 4.43 -18.87
C TYR A 234 -12.89 5.40 -19.68
N ILE A 235 -12.72 6.71 -19.50
CA ILE A 235 -13.58 7.74 -20.08
C ILE A 235 -12.82 8.60 -21.10
N ALA A 236 -11.50 8.80 -20.92
CA ALA A 236 -10.70 9.47 -21.93
C ALA A 236 -10.63 8.57 -23.17
N THR A 237 -11.03 9.11 -24.31
CA THR A 237 -10.86 8.46 -25.62
C THR A 237 -9.43 7.98 -25.76
N PRO A 238 -9.19 6.77 -26.29
CA PRO A 238 -7.83 6.26 -26.45
C PRO A 238 -7.08 7.16 -27.43
N GLU A 239 -6.35 8.13 -26.92
CA GLU A 239 -5.39 8.86 -27.75
C GLU A 239 -4.36 7.83 -28.26
N LYS A 240 -4.04 7.91 -29.55
CA LYS A 240 -2.98 7.09 -30.14
C LYS A 240 -1.68 7.42 -29.40
N THR A 241 -1.24 6.55 -28.52
CA THR A 241 -0.01 6.74 -27.75
C THR A 241 1.01 5.68 -28.11
N VAL A 242 2.25 6.07 -28.32
CA VAL A 242 3.41 5.17 -28.47
C VAL A 242 4.31 5.36 -27.26
N THR A 243 4.77 4.26 -26.70
CA THR A 243 5.73 4.31 -25.58
C THR A 243 7.14 4.20 -26.15
N VAL A 244 7.96 5.22 -25.92
CA VAL A 244 9.41 5.19 -26.19
C VAL A 244 10.12 4.89 -24.89
N ALA A 245 10.80 3.76 -24.82
CA ALA A 245 11.54 3.29 -23.68
C ALA A 245 13.05 3.29 -23.92
N SER A 246 13.86 3.62 -22.93
CA SER A 246 15.32 3.53 -23.03
C SER A 246 15.94 2.93 -21.78
N LYS A 247 17.16 2.39 -21.95
CA LYS A 247 18.05 2.05 -20.83
C LYS A 247 18.49 3.32 -20.10
N ASP A 248 19.12 3.11 -18.96
CA ASP A 248 19.62 4.17 -18.05
C ASP A 248 21.02 4.74 -18.45
N TYR A 249 21.49 4.46 -19.67
CA TYR A 249 22.70 5.09 -20.22
C TYR A 249 22.35 6.46 -20.82
N THR A 250 23.21 7.44 -20.61
CA THR A 250 23.01 8.83 -21.05
C THR A 250 22.71 8.93 -22.54
N GLU A 251 23.47 8.21 -23.37
CA GLU A 251 23.28 8.17 -24.82
C GLU A 251 21.92 7.57 -25.22
N GLN A 252 21.43 6.56 -24.50
CA GLN A 252 20.12 5.95 -24.73
C GLN A 252 18.97 6.88 -24.36
N ILE A 253 19.15 7.68 -23.31
CA ILE A 253 18.15 8.69 -22.89
C ILE A 253 18.10 9.81 -23.91
N ILE A 254 19.24 10.26 -24.45
CA ILE A 254 19.30 11.28 -25.50
C ILE A 254 18.62 10.78 -26.77
N LEU A 255 19.00 9.59 -27.25
CA LEU A 255 18.37 8.98 -28.44
C LEU A 255 16.87 8.75 -28.25
N GLY A 256 16.45 8.32 -27.06
CA GLY A 256 15.03 8.16 -26.72
C GLY A 256 14.24 9.46 -26.78
N ASN A 257 14.84 10.57 -26.29
CA ASN A 257 14.22 11.89 -26.40
C ASN A 257 14.14 12.36 -27.86
N MET A 258 15.22 12.22 -28.63
CA MET A 258 15.21 12.58 -30.05
C MET A 258 14.14 11.81 -30.83
N LEU A 259 14.01 10.50 -30.58
CA LEU A 259 12.98 9.69 -31.22
C LEU A 259 11.56 10.14 -30.81
N ALA A 260 11.36 10.43 -29.52
CA ALA A 260 10.10 10.92 -29.00
C ALA A 260 9.69 12.26 -29.65
N GLU A 261 10.63 13.21 -29.75
CA GLU A 261 10.39 14.51 -30.40
C GLU A 261 10.14 14.36 -31.91
N LEU A 262 10.84 13.46 -32.58
CA LEU A 262 10.60 13.16 -33.99
C LEU A 262 9.18 12.64 -34.24
N ILE A 263 8.68 11.74 -33.36
CA ILE A 263 7.32 11.22 -33.47
C ILE A 263 6.29 12.33 -33.20
N GLU A 264 6.48 13.10 -32.13
CA GLU A 264 5.54 14.18 -31.75
C GLU A 264 5.49 15.32 -32.76
N ASN A 265 6.63 15.65 -33.41
CA ASN A 265 6.70 16.73 -34.39
C ASN A 265 6.18 16.32 -35.80
N ASN A 266 6.18 15.04 -36.12
CA ASN A 266 5.78 14.56 -37.45
C ASN A 266 4.47 13.78 -37.47
N THR A 267 3.83 13.55 -36.29
CA THR A 267 2.57 12.79 -36.17
C THR A 267 1.72 13.35 -35.05
N ASP A 268 0.41 13.12 -35.09
CA ASP A 268 -0.53 13.43 -34.00
C ASP A 268 -0.50 12.37 -32.88
N ILE A 269 0.59 11.59 -32.78
CA ILE A 269 0.75 10.53 -31.77
C ILE A 269 1.43 11.10 -30.54
N LYS A 270 0.80 11.00 -29.37
CA LYS A 270 1.45 11.34 -28.10
C LYS A 270 2.47 10.28 -27.71
N VAL A 271 3.68 10.71 -27.34
CA VAL A 271 4.74 9.80 -26.91
C VAL A 271 4.81 9.71 -25.39
N ASN A 272 4.63 8.50 -24.87
CA ASN A 272 4.84 8.21 -23.46
C ASN A 272 6.32 7.85 -23.25
N ARG A 273 7.10 8.79 -22.67
CA ARG A 273 8.52 8.61 -22.42
C ARG A 273 8.76 7.78 -21.16
N LYS A 274 9.34 6.59 -21.31
CA LYS A 274 9.75 5.72 -20.20
C LYS A 274 11.25 5.47 -20.27
N PHE A 275 12.03 6.44 -19.85
CA PHE A 275 13.50 6.35 -19.87
C PHE A 275 14.04 5.77 -18.56
N ALA A 276 15.31 5.30 -18.62
CA ALA A 276 16.05 4.75 -17.50
C ALA A 276 15.36 3.52 -16.83
N LEU A 277 14.80 2.62 -17.63
CA LEU A 277 14.10 1.43 -17.14
C LEU A 277 15.04 0.30 -16.66
N GLY A 278 16.36 0.49 -16.64
CA GLY A 278 17.33 -0.52 -16.23
C GLY A 278 17.84 -1.39 -17.39
N GLY A 279 18.12 -2.68 -17.11
CA GLY A 279 18.77 -3.56 -18.08
C GLY A 279 17.91 -4.03 -19.25
N THR A 280 18.54 -4.67 -20.24
CA THR A 280 17.90 -5.13 -21.50
C THR A 280 16.67 -6.00 -21.28
N LYS A 281 16.68 -6.87 -20.26
CA LYS A 281 15.53 -7.75 -19.93
C LYS A 281 14.29 -6.98 -19.46
N VAL A 282 14.47 -5.77 -18.93
CA VAL A 282 13.35 -4.93 -18.45
C VAL A 282 12.66 -4.18 -19.60
N ILE A 283 13.38 -3.98 -20.71
CA ILE A 283 12.88 -3.21 -21.86
C ILE A 283 12.22 -4.13 -22.90
N PHE A 284 12.73 -5.35 -23.07
CA PHE A 284 12.32 -6.28 -24.14
C PHE A 284 11.69 -7.57 -23.60
N GLY A 285 11.47 -7.71 -22.30
CA GLY A 285 10.77 -8.82 -21.67
C GLY A 285 9.33 -8.44 -21.41
#